data_34114fddebbfef9b12c1eee5cdba285b
#
_entry.id   34114fddebbfef9b12c1eee5cdba285b
#
_cell.length_a   1.000
_cell.length_b   1.000
_cell.length_c   1.000
_cell.angle_alpha   90.00
_cell.angle_beta   90.00
_cell.angle_gamma   90.00
#
_symmetry.space_group_name_H-M   'P 1'
#
loop_
_entity.id
_entity.type
_entity.pdbx_description
1 polymer ?
#
loop_
_entity_poly.entity_id
_entity_poly.type
_entity_poly.pdbx_seq_one_letter_code
_entity_poly.pdbx_strand_id
1 'polypeptide(L)'
;INFDKKNGYHSKSFLTVPLKNHENEIIGVMQLINAQNEHGDVISFNEEMQEQVESLASQGAVALTNKRLVEELKTLFESFIKLIATAIDKKSEYTGGHCERVPVITMMLADAVAKIKEGKYKDFSMNDEERYELYLAAWLHDCGKVATPPHVVDKGTKLETIFDRIELI
;
A
#
# COMPACT_ATOMS: atom_id res chain seq x y z
N ILE A 1 26.58 19.90 19.26
CA ILE A 1 26.10 18.81 18.36
C ILE A 1 25.58 19.47 17.09
N ASN A 2 25.77 18.83 15.91
CA ASN A 2 25.33 19.42 14.63
C ASN A 2 23.83 19.71 14.56
N PHE A 3 23.02 18.92 15.26
CA PHE A 3 21.58 19.12 15.39
C PHE A 3 21.23 20.45 16.09
N ASP A 4 21.88 20.75 17.19
CA ASP A 4 21.65 21.97 17.96
C ASP A 4 21.93 23.23 17.14
N LYS A 5 23.06 23.22 16.41
CA LYS A 5 23.46 24.34 15.54
C LYS A 5 22.49 24.57 14.40
N LYS A 6 21.91 23.49 13.84
CA LYS A 6 20.99 23.57 12.68
C LYS A 6 19.59 24.03 13.08
N ASN A 7 19.13 23.68 14.29
CA ASN A 7 17.75 23.89 14.73
C ASN A 7 17.60 24.97 15.82
N GLY A 8 18.70 25.63 16.23
CA GLY A 8 18.67 26.63 17.31
C GLY A 8 18.30 26.05 18.68
N TYR A 9 18.45 24.74 18.85
CA TYR A 9 18.10 24.00 20.05
C TYR A 9 19.34 23.78 20.93
N HIS A 10 19.18 23.68 22.24
CA HIS A 10 20.27 23.42 23.15
C HIS A 10 20.00 22.16 23.98
N SER A 11 20.63 21.05 23.58
CA SER A 11 20.49 19.76 24.26
C SER A 11 21.32 19.73 25.54
N LYS A 12 20.66 19.62 26.70
CA LYS A 12 21.31 19.57 28.05
C LYS A 12 21.22 18.17 28.66
N SER A 13 20.11 17.46 28.45
CA SER A 13 19.94 16.09 28.91
C SER A 13 19.29 15.24 27.81
N PHE A 14 19.63 13.97 27.74
CA PHE A 14 19.02 13.04 26.78
C PHE A 14 18.96 11.62 27.35
N LEU A 15 17.94 10.88 26.96
CA LEU A 15 17.75 9.47 27.19
C LEU A 15 17.58 8.77 25.84
N THR A 16 18.36 7.73 25.60
CA THR A 16 18.26 6.93 24.36
C THR A 16 17.96 5.49 24.74
N VAL A 17 16.85 4.96 24.23
CA VAL A 17 16.41 3.59 24.49
C VAL A 17 16.21 2.84 23.16
N PRO A 18 16.51 1.53 23.10
CA PRO A 18 16.29 0.74 21.90
C PRO A 18 14.80 0.44 21.72
N LEU A 19 14.32 0.50 20.48
CA LEU A 19 13.03 -0.03 20.07
C LEU A 19 13.22 -1.52 19.74
N LYS A 20 12.77 -2.40 20.63
CA LYS A 20 12.88 -3.85 20.46
C LYS A 20 11.54 -4.45 20.07
N ASN A 21 11.54 -5.27 19.00
CA ASN A 21 10.38 -6.05 18.60
C ASN A 21 10.16 -7.27 19.53
N HIS A 22 9.14 -8.07 19.26
CA HIS A 22 8.81 -9.27 20.04
C HIS A 22 9.86 -10.39 19.94
N GLU A 23 10.77 -10.31 18.97
CA GLU A 23 11.91 -11.22 18.78
C GLU A 23 13.20 -10.71 19.46
N ASN A 24 13.10 -9.62 20.25
CA ASN A 24 14.23 -8.91 20.85
C ASN A 24 15.20 -8.27 19.85
N GLU A 25 14.81 -8.11 18.59
CA GLU A 25 15.61 -7.40 17.61
C GLU A 25 15.44 -5.89 17.76
N ILE A 26 16.54 -5.16 17.65
CA ILE A 26 16.52 -3.70 17.69
C ILE A 26 16.13 -3.18 16.30
N ILE A 27 14.90 -2.68 16.19
CA ILE A 27 14.35 -2.11 14.94
C ILE A 27 14.57 -0.60 14.82
N GLY A 28 15.05 0.03 15.88
CA GLY A 28 15.32 1.46 15.92
C GLY A 28 15.73 1.92 17.31
N VAL A 29 15.84 3.22 17.47
CA VAL A 29 16.11 3.87 18.76
C VAL A 29 15.14 5.02 18.98
N MET A 30 14.68 5.18 20.22
CA MET A 30 13.93 6.35 20.67
C MET A 30 14.87 7.24 21.48
N GLN A 31 14.93 8.51 21.16
CA GLN A 31 15.70 9.49 21.89
C GLN A 31 14.79 10.62 22.39
N LEU A 32 14.80 10.84 23.69
CA LEU A 32 14.18 11.99 24.36
C LEU A 32 15.26 12.99 24.75
N ILE A 33 14.95 14.28 24.59
CA ILE A 33 15.89 15.36 24.83
C ILE A 33 15.25 16.35 25.78
N ASN A 34 16.01 16.82 26.79
CA ASN A 34 15.62 17.86 27.74
C ASN A 34 14.35 17.52 28.52
N ALA A 35 14.43 16.52 29.42
CA ALA A 35 13.38 16.33 30.41
C ALA A 35 13.15 17.64 31.18
N GLN A 36 11.88 17.99 31.44
CA GLN A 36 11.50 19.19 32.15
C GLN A 36 10.73 18.87 33.41
N ASN A 37 10.95 19.67 34.45
CA ASN A 37 10.13 19.64 35.65
C ASN A 37 8.84 20.48 35.45
N GLU A 38 7.99 20.54 36.50
CA GLU A 38 6.72 21.30 36.45
C GLU A 38 6.94 22.83 36.22
N HIS A 39 8.13 23.33 36.45
CA HIS A 39 8.50 24.75 36.26
C HIS A 39 9.12 25.02 34.88
N GLY A 40 9.32 23.97 34.05
CA GLY A 40 9.93 24.09 32.72
C GLY A 40 11.46 24.04 32.71
N ASP A 41 12.09 23.80 33.88
CA ASP A 41 13.56 23.69 33.95
C ASP A 41 14.01 22.33 33.42
N VAL A 42 15.10 22.33 32.67
CA VAL A 42 15.68 21.10 32.15
C VAL A 42 16.35 20.31 33.27
N ILE A 43 15.91 19.07 33.46
CA ILE A 43 16.42 18.14 34.45
C ILE A 43 17.05 16.91 33.80
N SER A 44 17.78 16.12 34.57
CA SER A 44 18.27 14.80 34.15
C SER A 44 17.16 13.78 34.16
N PHE A 45 17.21 12.81 33.26
CA PHE A 45 16.34 11.64 33.31
C PHE A 45 16.71 10.78 34.52
N ASN A 46 15.70 10.39 35.30
CA ASN A 46 15.86 9.46 36.45
C ASN A 46 15.47 8.02 36.02
N GLU A 47 15.68 7.05 36.91
CA GLU A 47 15.37 5.63 36.67
C GLU A 47 13.88 5.40 36.36
N GLU A 48 12.98 6.05 37.09
CA GLU A 48 11.55 5.93 36.86
C GLU A 48 11.14 6.41 35.47
N MET A 49 11.69 7.56 35.01
CA MET A 49 11.48 8.05 33.65
C MET A 49 12.05 7.09 32.61
N GLN A 50 13.21 6.49 32.88
CA GLN A 50 13.81 5.53 31.99
C GLN A 50 12.91 4.29 31.84
N GLU A 51 12.43 3.69 32.91
CA GLU A 51 11.53 2.54 32.87
C GLU A 51 10.23 2.83 32.10
N GLN A 52 9.65 4.01 32.31
CA GLN A 52 8.46 4.44 31.57
C GLN A 52 8.75 4.58 30.06
N VAL A 53 9.87 5.19 29.71
CA VAL A 53 10.27 5.36 28.30
C VAL A 53 10.60 4.02 27.65
N GLU A 54 11.26 3.09 28.35
CA GLU A 54 11.51 1.74 27.86
C GLU A 54 10.21 0.96 27.59
N SER A 55 9.23 1.11 28.48
CA SER A 55 7.89 0.51 28.29
C SER A 55 7.19 1.09 27.05
N LEU A 56 7.20 2.41 26.90
CA LEU A 56 6.63 3.09 25.73
C LEU A 56 7.38 2.73 24.44
N ALA A 57 8.70 2.64 24.50
CA ALA A 57 9.55 2.25 23.39
C ALA A 57 9.23 0.82 22.92
N SER A 58 8.99 -0.09 23.83
CA SER A 58 8.58 -1.46 23.54
C SER A 58 7.20 -1.50 22.82
N GLN A 59 6.22 -0.76 23.33
CA GLN A 59 4.90 -0.66 22.69
C GLN A 59 5.00 -0.01 21.30
N GLY A 60 5.79 1.05 21.16
CA GLY A 60 6.08 1.70 19.90
C GLY A 60 6.75 0.77 18.89
N ALA A 61 7.68 -0.06 19.35
CA ALA A 61 8.33 -1.06 18.51
C ALA A 61 7.35 -2.10 17.96
N VAL A 62 6.44 -2.60 18.80
CA VAL A 62 5.39 -3.53 18.38
C VAL A 62 4.46 -2.88 17.34
N ALA A 63 4.01 -1.64 17.60
CA ALA A 63 3.14 -0.92 16.70
C ALA A 63 3.80 -0.68 15.32
N LEU A 64 5.07 -0.27 15.31
CA LEU A 64 5.86 -0.08 14.07
C LEU A 64 6.04 -1.39 13.31
N THR A 65 6.36 -2.49 14.02
CA THR A 65 6.51 -3.80 13.40
C THR A 65 5.20 -4.26 12.76
N ASN A 66 4.08 -4.14 13.48
CA ASN A 66 2.77 -4.51 12.94
C ASN A 66 2.41 -3.68 11.70
N LYS A 67 2.63 -2.36 11.74
CA LYS A 67 2.41 -1.50 10.58
C LYS A 67 3.24 -1.96 9.37
N ARG A 68 4.53 -2.23 9.58
CA ARG A 68 5.43 -2.70 8.53
C ARG A 68 4.97 -4.04 7.95
N LEU A 69 4.58 -5.00 8.78
CA LEU A 69 4.09 -6.30 8.34
C LEU A 69 2.82 -6.18 7.50
N VAL A 70 1.89 -5.30 7.87
CA VAL A 70 0.68 -5.03 7.06
C VAL A 70 1.03 -4.44 5.70
N GLU A 71 1.98 -3.50 5.63
CA GLU A 71 2.44 -2.90 4.38
C GLU A 71 3.17 -3.92 3.48
N GLU A 72 4.00 -4.79 4.07
CA GLU A 72 4.67 -5.87 3.36
C GLU A 72 3.67 -6.90 2.83
N LEU A 73 2.66 -7.28 3.62
CA LEU A 73 1.58 -8.18 3.21
C LEU A 73 0.79 -7.58 2.03
N LYS A 74 0.47 -6.30 2.09
CA LYS A 74 -0.21 -5.58 1.00
C LYS A 74 0.61 -5.62 -0.29
N THR A 75 1.90 -5.34 -0.19
CA THR A 75 2.84 -5.37 -1.33
C THR A 75 2.94 -6.76 -1.95
N LEU A 76 3.03 -7.80 -1.10
CA LEU A 76 3.05 -9.19 -1.54
C LEU A 76 1.75 -9.57 -2.27
N PHE A 77 0.61 -9.19 -1.71
CA PHE A 77 -0.70 -9.44 -2.29
C PHE A 77 -0.86 -8.78 -3.66
N GLU A 78 -0.47 -7.51 -3.80
CA GLU A 78 -0.47 -6.81 -5.09
C GLU A 78 0.45 -7.47 -6.12
N SER A 79 1.63 -7.92 -5.68
CA SER A 79 2.58 -8.63 -6.54
C SER A 79 2.01 -9.94 -7.05
N PHE A 80 1.28 -10.66 -6.20
CA PHE A 80 0.60 -11.89 -6.55
C PHE A 80 -0.54 -11.66 -7.56
N ILE A 81 -1.36 -10.63 -7.36
CA ILE A 81 -2.41 -10.23 -8.31
C ILE A 81 -1.81 -9.89 -9.68
N LYS A 82 -0.74 -9.09 -9.71
CA LYS A 82 -0.03 -8.73 -10.95
C LYS A 82 0.55 -9.94 -11.66
N LEU A 83 1.08 -10.90 -10.90
CA LEU A 83 1.58 -12.17 -11.45
C LEU A 83 0.47 -12.98 -12.15
N ILE A 84 -0.69 -13.11 -11.49
CA ILE A 84 -1.86 -13.80 -12.06
C ILE A 84 -2.32 -13.09 -13.34
N ALA A 85 -2.49 -11.78 -13.30
CA ALA A 85 -2.92 -10.98 -14.45
C ALA A 85 -1.93 -11.11 -15.63
N THR A 86 -0.62 -11.06 -15.36
CA THR A 86 0.41 -11.28 -16.38
C THR A 86 0.38 -12.70 -16.96
N ALA A 87 0.10 -13.71 -16.14
CA ALA A 87 -0.04 -15.09 -16.61
C ALA A 87 -1.26 -15.25 -17.52
N ILE A 88 -2.36 -14.54 -17.24
CA ILE A 88 -3.56 -14.51 -18.09
C ILE A 88 -3.25 -13.82 -19.42
N ASP A 89 -2.59 -12.67 -19.39
CA ASP A 89 -2.18 -11.95 -20.60
C ASP A 89 -1.28 -12.79 -21.53
N LYS A 90 -0.41 -13.63 -20.95
CA LYS A 90 0.46 -14.53 -21.71
C LYS A 90 -0.26 -15.76 -22.27
N LYS A 91 -1.46 -16.07 -21.78
CA LYS A 91 -2.27 -17.18 -22.28
C LYS A 91 -2.87 -16.88 -23.66
N SER A 92 -3.04 -15.60 -24.00
CA SER A 92 -3.55 -15.12 -25.29
C SER A 92 -2.53 -14.22 -25.96
N GLU A 93 -2.19 -14.50 -27.22
CA GLU A 93 -1.27 -13.68 -28.02
C GLU A 93 -1.82 -12.26 -28.31
N TYR A 94 -3.14 -12.08 -28.20
CA TYR A 94 -3.84 -10.83 -28.51
C TYR A 94 -3.96 -9.86 -27.34
N THR A 95 -3.71 -10.31 -26.09
CA THR A 95 -3.96 -9.52 -24.87
C THR A 95 -2.69 -8.98 -24.22
N GLY A 96 -1.54 -9.00 -24.90
CA GLY A 96 -0.26 -8.55 -24.36
C GLY A 96 -0.35 -7.15 -23.73
N GLY A 97 -0.14 -7.04 -22.41
CA GLY A 97 -0.19 -5.82 -21.63
C GLY A 97 -1.60 -5.23 -21.43
N HIS A 98 -2.66 -5.96 -21.75
CA HIS A 98 -4.04 -5.51 -21.50
C HIS A 98 -4.31 -5.33 -20.00
N CYS A 99 -3.98 -6.34 -19.20
CA CYS A 99 -4.17 -6.31 -17.76
C CYS A 99 -3.36 -5.22 -17.04
N GLU A 100 -2.27 -4.73 -17.64
CA GLU A 100 -1.51 -3.58 -17.10
C GLU A 100 -2.16 -2.23 -17.47
N ARG A 101 -2.75 -2.12 -18.66
CA ARG A 101 -3.36 -0.86 -19.12
C ARG A 101 -4.71 -0.58 -18.48
N VAL A 102 -5.52 -1.61 -18.23
CA VAL A 102 -6.89 -1.45 -17.70
C VAL A 102 -6.89 -0.75 -16.32
N PRO A 103 -6.08 -1.13 -15.33
CA PRO A 103 -6.03 -0.42 -14.06
C PRO A 103 -5.67 1.07 -14.20
N VAL A 104 -4.71 1.38 -15.06
CA VAL A 104 -4.29 2.77 -15.31
C VAL A 104 -5.45 3.60 -15.87
N ILE A 105 -6.12 3.09 -16.92
CA ILE A 105 -7.24 3.78 -17.56
C ILE A 105 -8.42 3.91 -16.58
N THR A 106 -8.71 2.86 -15.82
CA THR A 106 -9.79 2.87 -14.80
C THR A 106 -9.55 3.95 -13.76
N MET A 107 -8.33 4.06 -13.23
CA MET A 107 -8.00 5.09 -12.24
C MET A 107 -8.03 6.50 -12.85
N MET A 108 -7.58 6.68 -14.10
CA MET A 108 -7.70 7.96 -14.80
C MET A 108 -9.17 8.37 -14.98
N LEU A 109 -10.05 7.43 -15.32
CA LEU A 109 -11.50 7.70 -15.44
C LEU A 109 -12.11 8.05 -14.07
N ALA A 110 -11.79 7.30 -13.02
CA ALA A 110 -12.26 7.60 -11.67
C ALA A 110 -11.84 9.00 -11.21
N ASP A 111 -10.59 9.37 -11.45
CA ASP A 111 -10.07 10.72 -11.14
C ASP A 111 -10.73 11.82 -11.97
N ALA A 112 -11.07 11.54 -13.23
CA ALA A 112 -11.78 12.48 -14.07
C ALA A 112 -13.20 12.70 -13.57
N VAL A 113 -13.91 11.62 -13.20
CA VAL A 113 -15.27 11.70 -12.67
C VAL A 113 -15.31 12.42 -11.32
N ALA A 114 -14.35 12.17 -10.43
CA ALA A 114 -14.26 12.84 -9.12
C ALA A 114 -14.02 14.37 -9.24
N LYS A 115 -13.53 14.85 -10.38
CA LYS A 115 -13.35 16.29 -10.65
C LYS A 115 -14.59 16.99 -11.18
N ILE A 116 -15.63 16.25 -11.56
CA ILE A 116 -16.87 16.81 -12.09
C ILE A 116 -17.63 17.55 -10.97
N LYS A 117 -18.00 18.80 -11.22
CA LYS A 117 -18.71 19.64 -10.24
C LYS A 117 -20.19 19.85 -10.59
N GLU A 118 -20.63 19.38 -11.76
CA GLU A 118 -21.98 19.60 -12.27
C GLU A 118 -22.55 18.30 -12.87
N GLY A 119 -23.86 18.22 -12.99
CA GLY A 119 -24.55 17.08 -13.58
C GLY A 119 -24.65 15.85 -12.67
N LYS A 120 -24.86 14.68 -13.28
CA LYS A 120 -25.19 13.43 -12.58
C LYS A 120 -24.10 12.94 -11.61
N TYR A 121 -22.85 13.25 -11.89
CA TYR A 121 -21.69 12.75 -11.13
C TYR A 121 -21.06 13.79 -10.22
N LYS A 122 -21.72 14.95 -9.99
CA LYS A 122 -21.19 16.06 -9.18
C LYS A 122 -20.84 15.67 -7.74
N ASP A 123 -21.52 14.67 -7.18
CA ASP A 123 -21.35 14.20 -5.81
C ASP A 123 -20.51 12.91 -5.74
N PHE A 124 -19.94 12.48 -6.85
CA PHE A 124 -19.07 11.31 -6.88
C PHE A 124 -17.76 11.59 -6.18
N SER A 125 -17.42 10.79 -5.20
CA SER A 125 -16.14 10.79 -4.50
C SER A 125 -15.76 9.36 -4.14
N MET A 126 -14.48 9.12 -3.97
CA MET A 126 -13.93 7.84 -3.51
C MET A 126 -12.89 8.13 -2.43
N ASN A 127 -12.99 7.43 -1.32
CA ASN A 127 -11.95 7.40 -0.31
C ASN A 127 -10.77 6.50 -0.76
N ASP A 128 -9.70 6.44 0.04
CA ASP A 128 -8.50 5.67 -0.32
C ASP A 128 -8.77 4.16 -0.40
N GLU A 129 -9.67 3.62 0.44
CA GLU A 129 -10.06 2.21 0.44
C GLU A 129 -10.84 1.86 -0.84
N GLU A 130 -11.85 2.65 -1.19
CA GLU A 130 -12.64 2.49 -2.42
C GLU A 130 -11.78 2.61 -3.68
N ARG A 131 -10.82 3.52 -3.67
CA ARG A 131 -9.83 3.66 -4.76
C ARG A 131 -8.96 2.40 -4.89
N TYR A 132 -8.54 1.86 -3.76
CA TYR A 132 -7.74 0.64 -3.74
C TYR A 132 -8.54 -0.57 -4.20
N GLU A 133 -9.79 -0.71 -3.78
CA GLU A 133 -10.71 -1.75 -4.25
C GLU A 133 -10.92 -1.67 -5.77
N LEU A 134 -11.18 -0.48 -6.30
CA LEU A 134 -11.33 -0.26 -7.75
C LEU A 134 -10.07 -0.64 -8.51
N TYR A 135 -8.90 -0.26 -8.00
CA TYR A 135 -7.61 -0.62 -8.58
C TYR A 135 -7.40 -2.14 -8.63
N LEU A 136 -7.69 -2.85 -7.54
CA LEU A 136 -7.61 -4.31 -7.51
C LEU A 136 -8.64 -4.98 -8.42
N ALA A 137 -9.87 -4.49 -8.44
CA ALA A 137 -10.91 -4.99 -9.33
C ALA A 137 -10.51 -4.85 -10.81
N ALA A 138 -9.88 -3.73 -11.17
CA ALA A 138 -9.37 -3.52 -12.52
C ALA A 138 -8.25 -4.49 -12.91
N TRP A 139 -7.37 -4.86 -11.98
CA TRP A 139 -6.36 -5.90 -12.20
C TRP A 139 -6.97 -7.31 -12.35
N LEU A 140 -8.03 -7.60 -11.60
CA LEU A 140 -8.66 -8.93 -11.52
C LEU A 140 -9.82 -9.12 -12.50
N HIS A 141 -10.18 -8.09 -13.29
CA HIS A 141 -11.38 -8.13 -14.16
C HIS A 141 -11.44 -9.36 -15.08
N ASP A 142 -10.31 -9.86 -15.49
CA ASP A 142 -10.16 -11.00 -16.40
C ASP A 142 -9.74 -12.32 -15.71
N CYS A 143 -9.69 -12.36 -14.37
CA CYS A 143 -9.18 -13.52 -13.63
C CYS A 143 -9.92 -14.84 -13.95
N GLY A 144 -11.19 -14.77 -14.34
CA GLY A 144 -11.98 -15.92 -14.77
C GLY A 144 -11.48 -16.62 -16.05
N LYS A 145 -10.68 -15.94 -16.87
CA LYS A 145 -10.07 -16.51 -18.07
C LYS A 145 -9.07 -17.64 -17.77
N VAL A 146 -8.57 -17.74 -16.52
CA VAL A 146 -7.72 -18.87 -16.10
C VAL A 146 -8.42 -20.21 -16.32
N ALA A 147 -9.71 -20.30 -16.01
CA ALA A 147 -10.50 -21.50 -16.15
C ALA A 147 -11.02 -21.73 -17.58
N THR A 148 -10.92 -20.75 -18.46
CA THR A 148 -11.45 -20.84 -19.84
C THR A 148 -10.41 -21.52 -20.76
N PRO A 149 -10.80 -22.52 -21.54
CA PRO A 149 -9.89 -23.17 -22.49
C PRO A 149 -9.32 -22.19 -23.53
N PRO A 150 -8.05 -22.34 -23.98
CA PRO A 150 -7.42 -21.43 -24.94
C PRO A 150 -8.23 -21.23 -26.22
N HIS A 151 -8.77 -22.28 -26.81
CA HIS A 151 -9.58 -22.18 -28.05
C HIS A 151 -10.88 -21.40 -27.89
N VAL A 152 -11.32 -21.12 -26.65
CA VAL A 152 -12.46 -20.25 -26.38
C VAL A 152 -12.03 -18.80 -26.17
N VAL A 153 -10.87 -18.60 -25.52
CA VAL A 153 -10.30 -17.27 -25.25
C VAL A 153 -9.82 -16.61 -26.55
N ASP A 154 -9.15 -17.39 -27.43
CA ASP A 154 -8.44 -16.86 -28.60
C ASP A 154 -9.23 -16.99 -29.91
N LYS A 155 -10.50 -17.38 -29.86
CA LYS A 155 -11.32 -17.46 -31.08
C LYS A 155 -11.46 -16.09 -31.76
N GLY A 156 -11.24 -16.05 -33.07
CA GLY A 156 -11.32 -14.82 -33.85
C GLY A 156 -12.75 -14.33 -34.06
N THR A 157 -13.72 -15.25 -34.11
CA THR A 157 -15.14 -14.90 -34.21
C THR A 157 -15.97 -15.58 -33.13
N LYS A 158 -17.14 -15.04 -32.80
CA LYS A 158 -18.01 -15.58 -31.75
C LYS A 158 -18.39 -17.05 -31.97
N LEU A 159 -18.52 -17.47 -33.22
CA LEU A 159 -19.00 -18.81 -33.64
C LEU A 159 -17.91 -19.72 -34.18
N GLU A 160 -16.64 -19.30 -34.18
CA GLU A 160 -15.50 -20.04 -34.77
C GLU A 160 -15.42 -21.51 -34.34
N THR A 161 -15.70 -21.79 -33.07
CA THR A 161 -15.63 -23.15 -32.51
C THR A 161 -16.93 -23.97 -32.68
N ILE A 162 -17.98 -23.36 -33.21
CA ILE A 162 -19.28 -24.00 -33.41
C ILE A 162 -19.56 -24.11 -34.91
N PHE A 163 -19.89 -23.03 -35.54
CA PHE A 163 -20.10 -22.90 -37.00
C PHE A 163 -20.34 -21.44 -37.33
N ASP A 164 -19.43 -20.84 -38.07
CA ASP A 164 -19.59 -19.49 -38.57
C ASP A 164 -20.17 -19.50 -39.99
N ARG A 165 -21.43 -19.09 -40.15
CA ARG A 165 -22.11 -19.04 -41.45
C ARG A 165 -21.78 -17.81 -42.27
N ILE A 166 -20.99 -16.86 -41.76
CA ILE A 166 -20.74 -15.59 -42.45
C ILE A 166 -19.95 -15.79 -43.72
N GLU A 167 -19.15 -16.85 -43.83
CA GLU A 167 -18.41 -17.23 -45.01
C GLU A 167 -19.29 -17.90 -46.10
N LEU A 168 -20.57 -18.19 -45.77
CA LEU A 168 -21.54 -18.80 -46.68
C LEU A 168 -22.49 -17.79 -47.31
N ILE A 169 -22.41 -16.50 -46.93
CA ILE A 169 -23.17 -15.37 -47.42
C ILE A 169 -22.31 -14.55 -48.37
#